data_12ae971d638706a77c79597f8872634b
#
_entry.id   12ae971d638706a77c79597f8872634b
#
_cell.length_a   1.000
_cell.length_b   1.000
_cell.length_c   1.000
_cell.angle_alpha   90.00
_cell.angle_beta   90.00
_cell.angle_gamma   90.00
#
_symmetry.space_group_name_H-M   'P 1'
#
loop_
_entity.id
_entity.type
_entity.pdbx_description
1 polymer ?
#
loop_
_entity_poly.entity_id
_entity_poly.type
_entity_poly.pdbx_seq_one_letter_code
_entity_poly.pdbx_strand_id
1 'polypeptide(L)'
;MTHRDFIAVGASAGGVDALRDLASRFPPDLPATVAIVLHVGPHESLLPSLLSAAGPLEARHAEDGQIYARGKIYVAPPDRHLIVDGTRLRLVHGAKENFARPAIDPLFRSTALEMGPRAIGVVLTGLLDDGAAGLEAIQACGGATLVQDPADAFARDMPLNASPFADYILPVAGLAARLVQLVGGTPPAPGKTESACHATAHRRITTEQHAWIGDRSPVEALRELGVPSMFTCPDCNGSLWQVNGSRLLRYRCHTGHAYTTGSLASGREDDVERSMMDAMRALQEREMACRARGEFFGKQGDTAAQTREEEIARRANEAAGLLQSLLLER
;
A
#
# COMPACT_ATOMS: atom_id res chain seq x y z
N MET A 1 10.00 -7.88 -32.57
CA MET A 1 9.98 -8.71 -31.35
C MET A 1 9.82 -7.77 -30.18
N THR A 2 8.81 -7.95 -29.34
CA THR A 2 8.62 -7.13 -28.14
C THR A 2 9.59 -7.63 -27.05
N HIS A 3 10.47 -6.75 -26.56
CA HIS A 3 11.39 -7.06 -25.47
C HIS A 3 10.82 -6.53 -24.15
N ARG A 4 11.17 -7.16 -23.00
CA ARG A 4 10.90 -6.59 -21.70
C ARG A 4 11.77 -5.35 -21.50
N ASP A 5 11.15 -4.20 -21.23
CA ASP A 5 11.83 -2.92 -21.20
C ASP A 5 11.28 -1.94 -20.15
N PHE A 6 10.40 -2.43 -19.25
CA PHE A 6 9.87 -1.64 -18.13
C PHE A 6 9.92 -2.44 -16.83
N ILE A 7 10.63 -1.92 -15.84
CA ILE A 7 10.80 -2.49 -14.50
C ILE A 7 10.07 -1.60 -13.50
N ALA A 8 9.06 -2.14 -12.83
CA ALA A 8 8.38 -1.50 -11.71
C ALA A 8 8.87 -2.14 -10.40
N VAL A 9 9.35 -1.33 -9.46
CA VAL A 9 9.94 -1.77 -8.19
C VAL A 9 9.18 -1.16 -7.03
N GLY A 10 8.80 -2.00 -6.06
CA GLY A 10 8.17 -1.60 -4.81
C GLY A 10 9.02 -1.96 -3.60
N ALA A 11 9.14 -1.04 -2.63
CA ALA A 11 9.86 -1.25 -1.39
C ALA A 11 9.27 -0.42 -0.23
N SER A 12 9.58 -0.81 1.01
CA SER A 12 9.16 -0.10 2.22
C SER A 12 10.26 -0.12 3.28
N ALA A 13 10.01 -0.66 4.46
CA ALA A 13 10.98 -0.76 5.54
C ALA A 13 12.26 -1.49 5.10
N GLY A 14 13.45 -0.89 5.29
CA GLY A 14 14.73 -1.40 4.78
C GLY A 14 14.93 -1.20 3.27
N GLY A 15 13.97 -0.55 2.58
CA GLY A 15 13.96 -0.41 1.12
C GLY A 15 15.05 0.48 0.56
N VAL A 16 15.53 1.48 1.30
CA VAL A 16 16.61 2.37 0.83
C VAL A 16 17.87 1.58 0.51
N ASP A 17 18.30 0.72 1.42
CA ASP A 17 19.53 -0.07 1.25
C ASP A 17 19.35 -1.13 0.15
N ALA A 18 18.20 -1.82 0.12
CA ALA A 18 17.89 -2.78 -0.93
C ALA A 18 17.84 -2.14 -2.33
N LEU A 19 17.25 -0.95 -2.46
CA LEU A 19 17.21 -0.20 -3.72
C LEU A 19 18.58 0.31 -4.15
N ARG A 20 19.41 0.76 -3.22
CA ARG A 20 20.80 1.17 -3.51
C ARG A 20 21.65 -0.01 -3.97
N ASP A 21 21.55 -1.16 -3.31
CA ASP A 21 22.24 -2.39 -3.73
C ASP A 21 21.75 -2.83 -5.12
N LEU A 22 20.44 -2.82 -5.37
CA LEU A 22 19.89 -3.14 -6.68
C LEU A 22 20.40 -2.19 -7.77
N ALA A 23 20.35 -0.86 -7.53
CA ALA A 23 20.77 0.17 -8.48
C ALA A 23 22.28 0.09 -8.80
N SER A 24 23.12 -0.24 -7.82
CA SER A 24 24.55 -0.38 -8.00
C SER A 24 24.96 -1.51 -8.96
N ARG A 25 24.07 -2.46 -9.18
CA ARG A 25 24.30 -3.67 -10.00
C ARG A 25 23.73 -3.55 -11.42
N PHE A 26 23.04 -2.47 -11.75
CA PHE A 26 22.58 -2.26 -13.12
C PHE A 26 23.73 -1.87 -14.05
N PRO A 27 23.74 -2.36 -15.30
CA PRO A 27 24.70 -1.88 -16.29
C PRO A 27 24.34 -0.45 -16.75
N PRO A 28 25.33 0.36 -17.18
CA PRO A 28 25.10 1.73 -17.61
C PRO A 28 24.23 1.86 -18.87
N ASP A 29 24.17 0.81 -19.65
CA ASP A 29 23.40 0.72 -20.90
C ASP A 29 22.12 -0.14 -20.75
N LEU A 30 21.56 -0.25 -19.53
CA LEU A 30 20.33 -1.00 -19.27
C LEU A 30 19.21 -0.58 -20.25
N PRO A 31 18.74 -1.45 -21.16
CA PRO A 31 17.77 -1.06 -22.17
C PRO A 31 16.31 -1.08 -21.64
N ALA A 32 16.12 -0.65 -20.38
CA ALA A 32 14.84 -0.59 -19.71
C ALA A 32 14.67 0.71 -18.93
N THR A 33 13.40 1.09 -18.74
CA THR A 33 12.99 2.12 -17.78
C THR A 33 12.77 1.47 -16.42
N VAL A 34 13.20 2.12 -15.35
CA VAL A 34 12.94 1.68 -13.97
C VAL A 34 12.05 2.69 -13.27
N ALA A 35 10.89 2.25 -12.79
CA ALA A 35 9.96 3.06 -11.99
C ALA A 35 9.91 2.50 -10.56
N ILE A 36 10.09 3.35 -9.57
CA ILE A 36 10.24 2.94 -8.16
C ILE A 36 9.20 3.63 -7.29
N VAL A 37 8.54 2.85 -6.45
CA VAL A 37 7.79 3.30 -5.29
C VAL A 37 8.49 2.83 -4.02
N LEU A 38 8.87 3.77 -3.18
CA LEU A 38 9.27 3.52 -1.80
C LEU A 38 8.26 4.20 -0.88
N HIS A 39 7.73 3.50 0.10
CA HIS A 39 6.90 4.13 1.13
C HIS A 39 7.74 5.12 1.93
N VAL A 40 7.43 6.39 1.79
CA VAL A 40 8.08 7.50 2.49
C VAL A 40 7.01 8.37 3.16
N GLY A 41 7.38 9.01 4.26
CA GLY A 41 6.54 10.03 4.88
C GLY A 41 6.31 11.24 3.92
N PRO A 42 5.55 12.26 4.36
CA PRO A 42 5.21 13.41 3.52
C PRO A 42 6.39 14.38 3.27
N HIS A 43 7.56 14.07 3.79
CA HIS A 43 8.75 14.92 3.67
C HIS A 43 9.49 14.68 2.34
N GLU A 44 10.29 15.67 1.94
CA GLU A 44 11.13 15.59 0.76
C GLU A 44 12.04 14.35 0.81
N SER A 45 12.12 13.62 -0.29
CA SER A 45 12.86 12.37 -0.39
C SER A 45 14.16 12.57 -1.17
N LEU A 46 15.27 12.17 -0.55
CA LEU A 46 16.59 12.16 -1.17
C LEU A 46 16.90 10.87 -1.94
N LEU A 47 15.92 9.96 -2.06
CA LEU A 47 16.13 8.67 -2.70
C LEU A 47 16.73 8.77 -4.12
N PRO A 48 16.28 9.67 -5.02
CA PRO A 48 16.89 9.79 -6.34
C PRO A 48 18.41 10.07 -6.29
N SER A 49 18.83 10.97 -5.41
CA SER A 49 20.27 11.30 -5.25
C SER A 49 21.06 10.11 -4.73
N LEU A 50 20.50 9.36 -3.78
CA LEU A 50 21.13 8.16 -3.24
C LEU A 50 21.26 7.05 -4.30
N LEU A 51 20.27 6.88 -5.16
CA LEU A 51 20.31 5.90 -6.24
C LEU A 51 21.31 6.28 -7.34
N SER A 52 21.33 7.57 -7.74
CA SER A 52 22.32 8.09 -8.71
C SER A 52 23.75 8.01 -8.19
N ALA A 53 23.96 8.13 -6.88
CA ALA A 53 25.28 7.97 -6.26
C ALA A 53 25.69 6.48 -6.13
N ALA A 54 24.71 5.57 -6.05
CA ALA A 54 24.96 4.14 -5.86
C ALA A 54 25.26 3.40 -7.17
N GLY A 55 24.66 3.82 -8.29
CA GLY A 55 24.74 3.10 -9.56
C GLY A 55 24.96 4.01 -10.78
N PRO A 56 25.13 3.42 -11.96
CA PRO A 56 25.46 4.18 -13.18
C PRO A 56 24.26 4.87 -13.82
N LEU A 57 23.00 4.51 -13.41
CA LEU A 57 21.82 5.08 -14.00
C LEU A 57 21.40 6.37 -13.27
N GLU A 58 21.06 7.39 -14.05
CA GLU A 58 20.49 8.63 -13.49
C GLU A 58 19.12 8.37 -12.90
N ALA A 59 18.93 8.74 -11.63
CA ALA A 59 17.66 8.68 -10.93
C ALA A 59 17.10 10.09 -10.65
N ARG A 60 15.78 10.27 -10.81
CA ARG A 60 15.09 11.51 -10.50
C ARG A 60 13.69 11.23 -9.97
N HIS A 61 13.06 12.19 -9.32
CA HIS A 61 11.62 12.12 -9.09
C HIS A 61 10.88 12.19 -10.43
N ALA A 62 9.83 11.39 -10.56
CA ALA A 62 8.93 11.50 -11.70
C ALA A 62 8.18 12.84 -11.67
N GLU A 63 7.93 13.41 -12.84
CA GLU A 63 7.10 14.60 -13.03
C GLU A 63 5.79 14.22 -13.74
N ASP A 64 4.69 14.92 -13.43
CA ASP A 64 3.40 14.64 -14.05
C ASP A 64 3.43 14.90 -15.56
N GLY A 65 2.96 13.91 -16.33
CA GLY A 65 2.96 13.95 -17.80
C GLY A 65 4.32 13.74 -18.46
N GLN A 66 5.38 13.45 -17.70
CA GLN A 66 6.73 13.23 -18.20
C GLN A 66 6.81 12.00 -19.10
N ILE A 67 7.44 12.12 -20.26
CA ILE A 67 7.82 10.99 -21.11
C ILE A 67 9.00 10.27 -20.45
N TYR A 68 8.84 8.98 -20.18
CA TYR A 68 9.93 8.18 -19.63
C TYR A 68 10.90 7.67 -20.72
N ALA A 69 12.14 7.39 -20.34
CA ALA A 69 13.19 6.93 -21.22
C ALA A 69 13.90 5.71 -20.64
N ARG A 70 14.41 4.83 -21.50
CA ARG A 70 15.27 3.72 -21.11
C ARG A 70 16.58 4.21 -20.50
N GLY A 71 17.18 3.42 -19.63
CA GLY A 71 18.43 3.77 -18.93
C GLY A 71 18.24 4.84 -17.84
N LYS A 72 17.00 5.05 -17.38
CA LYS A 72 16.66 6.03 -16.34
C LYS A 72 15.85 5.39 -15.23
N ILE A 73 16.02 5.92 -14.02
CA ILE A 73 15.25 5.56 -12.82
C ILE A 73 14.32 6.72 -12.47
N TYR A 74 13.02 6.42 -12.34
CA TYR A 74 11.99 7.37 -11.93
C TYR A 74 11.41 6.98 -10.58
N VAL A 75 11.53 7.84 -9.60
CA VAL A 75 11.06 7.61 -8.24
C VAL A 75 9.75 8.36 -8.02
N ALA A 76 8.74 7.71 -7.46
CA ALA A 76 7.52 8.37 -7.04
C ALA A 76 7.82 9.45 -6.00
N PRO A 77 7.36 10.70 -6.19
CA PRO A 77 7.50 11.72 -5.16
C PRO A 77 6.55 11.44 -3.98
N PRO A 78 6.83 12.01 -2.78
CA PRO A 78 5.93 11.91 -1.64
C PRO A 78 4.51 12.37 -1.95
N ASP A 79 3.53 11.76 -1.31
CA ASP A 79 2.10 12.12 -1.36
C ASP A 79 1.47 12.10 -2.78
N ARG A 80 2.05 11.35 -3.71
CA ARG A 80 1.54 11.12 -5.06
C ARG A 80 1.72 9.66 -5.48
N HIS A 81 0.67 9.05 -6.03
CA HIS A 81 0.80 7.79 -6.73
C HIS A 81 1.46 7.98 -8.08
N LEU A 82 2.43 7.13 -8.40
CA LEU A 82 3.06 7.07 -9.71
C LEU A 82 2.30 6.06 -10.58
N ILE A 83 1.88 6.48 -11.76
CA ILE A 83 1.11 5.69 -12.72
C ILE A 83 1.78 5.76 -14.08
N VAL A 84 1.77 4.64 -14.80
CA VAL A 84 2.15 4.56 -16.21
C VAL A 84 0.90 4.79 -17.05
N ASP A 85 0.99 5.68 -18.03
CA ASP A 85 -0.08 6.04 -18.98
C ASP A 85 0.53 6.17 -20.39
N GLY A 86 0.42 5.11 -21.18
CA GLY A 86 1.08 5.00 -22.48
C GLY A 86 2.59 5.17 -22.39
N THR A 87 3.11 6.26 -22.95
CA THR A 87 4.53 6.61 -22.94
C THR A 87 4.91 7.63 -21.85
N ARG A 88 3.98 7.92 -20.94
CA ARG A 88 4.13 8.95 -19.91
C ARG A 88 4.01 8.39 -18.51
N LEU A 89 4.62 9.10 -17.57
CA LEU A 89 4.40 8.94 -16.14
C LEU A 89 3.39 9.97 -15.67
N ARG A 90 2.41 9.55 -14.86
CA ARG A 90 1.43 10.44 -14.24
C ARG A 90 1.55 10.41 -12.74
N LEU A 91 1.32 11.55 -12.11
CA LEU A 91 1.30 11.70 -10.66
C LEU A 91 -0.13 12.03 -10.20
N VAL A 92 -0.73 11.12 -9.44
CA VAL A 92 -2.14 11.24 -9.03
C VAL A 92 -2.23 11.37 -7.51
N HIS A 93 -3.00 12.37 -7.05
CA HIS A 93 -3.36 12.52 -5.64
C HIS A 93 -4.67 11.76 -5.34
N GLY A 94 -4.65 10.44 -5.59
CA GLY A 94 -5.75 9.55 -5.27
C GLY A 94 -5.85 9.19 -3.79
N ALA A 95 -6.88 8.44 -3.43
CA ALA A 95 -7.01 7.87 -2.09
C ALA A 95 -5.83 6.93 -1.79
N LYS A 96 -5.43 6.82 -0.52
CA LYS A 96 -4.38 5.89 -0.11
C LYS A 96 -4.77 4.44 -0.43
N GLU A 97 -3.79 3.64 -0.79
CA GLU A 97 -3.93 2.19 -0.88
C GLU A 97 -2.97 1.55 0.12
N ASN A 98 -3.44 0.58 0.91
CA ASN A 98 -2.68 -0.04 2.00
C ASN A 98 -2.03 1.00 2.94
N PHE A 99 -2.78 2.07 3.28
CA PHE A 99 -2.35 3.23 4.09
C PHE A 99 -1.23 4.07 3.50
N ALA A 100 -0.74 3.76 2.29
CA ALA A 100 0.40 4.42 1.66
C ALA A 100 -0.01 5.36 0.51
N ARG A 101 0.76 6.45 0.34
CA ARG A 101 0.79 7.30 -0.84
C ARG A 101 2.16 7.99 -0.93
N PRO A 102 3.01 7.58 -1.89
CA PRO A 102 2.76 6.60 -2.95
C PRO A 102 2.53 5.19 -2.41
N ALA A 103 1.68 4.40 -3.10
CA ALA A 103 1.50 2.98 -2.91
C ALA A 103 2.05 2.21 -4.13
N ILE A 104 2.45 0.96 -3.94
CA ILE A 104 3.08 0.11 -4.95
C ILE A 104 2.04 -0.43 -5.93
N ASP A 105 0.90 -0.87 -5.42
CA ASP A 105 -0.17 -1.47 -6.22
C ASP A 105 -0.65 -0.59 -7.39
N PRO A 106 -0.85 0.74 -7.27
CA PRO A 106 -1.21 1.61 -8.40
C PRO A 106 -0.17 1.64 -9.52
N LEU A 107 1.13 1.68 -9.17
CA LEU A 107 2.21 1.60 -10.16
C LEU A 107 2.17 0.25 -10.88
N PHE A 108 2.06 -0.85 -10.15
CA PHE A 108 2.09 -2.19 -10.72
C PHE A 108 0.87 -2.47 -11.59
N ARG A 109 -0.34 -2.04 -11.17
CA ARG A 109 -1.56 -2.18 -11.99
C ARG A 109 -1.46 -1.42 -13.30
N SER A 110 -1.04 -0.15 -13.27
CA SER A 110 -0.86 0.65 -14.48
C SER A 110 0.24 0.07 -15.37
N THR A 111 1.36 -0.38 -14.80
CA THR A 111 2.42 -1.07 -15.54
C THR A 111 1.89 -2.36 -16.20
N ALA A 112 1.07 -3.15 -15.49
CA ALA A 112 0.47 -4.36 -16.04
C ALA A 112 -0.41 -4.07 -17.27
N LEU A 113 -1.24 -3.01 -17.19
CA LEU A 113 -2.14 -2.62 -18.28
C LEU A 113 -1.38 -2.09 -19.50
N GLU A 114 -0.43 -1.19 -19.28
CA GLU A 114 0.25 -0.49 -20.37
C GLU A 114 1.38 -1.30 -21.01
N MET A 115 2.08 -2.10 -20.21
CA MET A 115 3.23 -2.86 -20.68
C MET A 115 2.90 -4.33 -21.00
N GLY A 116 1.92 -4.93 -20.33
CA GLY A 116 1.57 -6.33 -20.49
C GLY A 116 2.81 -7.24 -20.36
N PRO A 117 3.12 -8.09 -21.36
CA PRO A 117 4.29 -8.98 -21.33
C PRO A 117 5.65 -8.28 -21.28
N ARG A 118 5.71 -6.97 -21.55
CA ARG A 118 6.94 -6.17 -21.44
C ARG A 118 7.26 -5.77 -20.00
N ALA A 119 6.27 -5.87 -19.09
CA ALA A 119 6.41 -5.51 -17.68
C ALA A 119 7.30 -6.48 -16.92
N ILE A 120 8.08 -5.95 -15.98
CA ILE A 120 8.75 -6.70 -14.93
C ILE A 120 8.37 -6.03 -13.60
N GLY A 121 7.73 -6.77 -12.67
CA GLY A 121 7.41 -6.32 -11.32
C GLY A 121 8.40 -6.87 -10.31
N VAL A 122 8.85 -6.04 -9.38
CA VAL A 122 9.79 -6.42 -8.32
C VAL A 122 9.28 -5.94 -6.97
N VAL A 123 9.07 -6.85 -6.04
CA VAL A 123 8.78 -6.53 -4.63
C VAL A 123 10.01 -6.79 -3.79
N LEU A 124 10.47 -5.76 -3.09
CA LEU A 124 11.57 -5.82 -2.15
C LEU A 124 11.07 -5.79 -0.70
N THR A 125 11.99 -5.69 0.24
CA THR A 125 11.75 -5.60 1.69
C THR A 125 10.66 -4.59 2.05
N GLY A 126 9.83 -4.92 3.04
CA GLY A 126 8.78 -4.06 3.57
C GLY A 126 7.85 -4.78 4.52
N LEU A 127 7.09 -4.01 5.30
CA LEU A 127 6.03 -4.49 6.19
C LEU A 127 4.69 -4.59 5.44
N LEU A 128 3.79 -5.39 5.97
CA LEU A 128 2.45 -5.65 5.42
C LEU A 128 2.52 -6.32 4.02
N ASP A 129 1.72 -5.84 3.05
CA ASP A 129 1.43 -6.59 1.82
C ASP A 129 1.19 -5.74 0.57
N ASP A 130 1.52 -4.43 0.60
CA ASP A 130 1.43 -3.59 -0.60
C ASP A 130 2.36 -4.11 -1.70
N GLY A 131 1.90 -4.07 -2.93
CA GLY A 131 2.57 -4.61 -4.10
C GLY A 131 2.20 -6.06 -4.43
N ALA A 132 1.62 -6.82 -3.50
CA ALA A 132 1.22 -8.21 -3.78
C ALA A 132 0.07 -8.28 -4.79
N ALA A 133 -0.95 -7.42 -4.68
CA ALA A 133 -2.05 -7.35 -5.63
C ALA A 133 -1.62 -6.78 -6.99
N GLY A 134 -0.71 -5.81 -6.98
CA GLY A 134 -0.11 -5.30 -8.21
C GLY A 134 0.77 -6.32 -8.90
N LEU A 135 1.50 -7.16 -8.15
CA LEU A 135 2.31 -8.25 -8.72
C LEU A 135 1.41 -9.33 -9.36
N GLU A 136 0.28 -9.68 -8.70
CA GLU A 136 -0.78 -10.50 -9.32
C GLU A 136 -1.24 -9.92 -10.66
N ALA A 137 -1.43 -8.59 -10.73
CA ALA A 137 -1.85 -7.93 -11.95
C ALA A 137 -0.78 -8.03 -13.05
N ILE A 138 0.50 -7.82 -12.74
CA ILE A 138 1.60 -7.97 -13.69
C ILE A 138 1.66 -9.40 -14.22
N GLN A 139 1.59 -10.41 -13.35
CA GLN A 139 1.56 -11.81 -13.73
C GLN A 139 0.35 -12.13 -14.64
N ALA A 140 -0.85 -11.66 -14.27
CA ALA A 140 -2.07 -11.87 -15.02
C ALA A 140 -2.05 -11.21 -16.41
N CYS A 141 -1.27 -10.16 -16.62
CA CYS A 141 -1.05 -9.51 -17.91
C CYS A 141 0.17 -10.06 -18.68
N GLY A 142 0.78 -11.16 -18.23
CA GLY A 142 1.91 -11.84 -18.88
C GLY A 142 3.29 -11.23 -18.63
N GLY A 143 3.40 -10.29 -17.69
CA GLY A 143 4.67 -9.75 -17.22
C GLY A 143 5.45 -10.74 -16.38
N ALA A 144 6.73 -10.47 -16.14
CA ALA A 144 7.57 -11.25 -15.24
C ALA A 144 7.53 -10.67 -13.82
N THR A 145 7.59 -11.54 -12.82
CA THR A 145 7.42 -11.16 -11.41
C THR A 145 8.57 -11.68 -10.56
N LEU A 146 9.17 -10.78 -9.79
CA LEU A 146 10.31 -11.08 -8.94
C LEU A 146 10.03 -10.59 -7.51
N VAL A 147 10.51 -11.35 -6.54
CA VAL A 147 10.39 -11.02 -5.12
C VAL A 147 11.73 -11.21 -4.44
N GLN A 148 12.11 -10.29 -3.58
CA GLN A 148 13.27 -10.48 -2.70
C GLN A 148 13.03 -11.69 -1.81
N ASP A 149 14.05 -12.54 -1.63
CA ASP A 149 13.99 -13.64 -0.70
C ASP A 149 13.67 -13.12 0.71
N PRO A 150 12.57 -13.58 1.34
CA PRO A 150 12.23 -13.18 2.70
C PRO A 150 13.35 -13.38 3.73
N ALA A 151 14.26 -14.32 3.48
CA ALA A 151 15.44 -14.55 4.34
C ALA A 151 16.53 -13.47 4.16
N ASP A 152 16.57 -12.80 3.00
CA ASP A 152 17.47 -11.70 2.66
C ASP A 152 16.88 -10.32 3.04
N ALA A 153 15.57 -10.24 3.23
CA ALA A 153 14.87 -8.99 3.46
C ALA A 153 15.00 -8.50 4.91
N PHE A 154 15.22 -7.18 5.08
CA PHE A 154 15.19 -6.53 6.39
C PHE A 154 13.82 -6.68 7.06
N ALA A 155 12.72 -6.44 6.31
CA ALA A 155 11.35 -6.70 6.71
C ALA A 155 10.73 -7.67 5.70
N ARG A 156 10.31 -8.81 6.19
CA ARG A 156 9.98 -9.99 5.37
C ARG A 156 8.52 -10.07 4.90
N ASP A 157 7.63 -9.22 5.43
CA ASP A 157 6.18 -9.38 5.23
C ASP A 157 5.77 -9.13 3.78
N MET A 158 6.19 -7.99 3.18
CA MET A 158 5.91 -7.71 1.77
C MET A 158 6.43 -8.82 0.84
N PRO A 159 7.71 -9.27 0.95
CA PRO A 159 8.19 -10.40 0.20
C PRO A 159 7.37 -11.69 0.41
N LEU A 160 7.02 -12.04 1.65
CA LEU A 160 6.22 -13.23 1.94
C LEU A 160 4.84 -13.17 1.28
N ASN A 161 4.15 -12.02 1.40
CA ASN A 161 2.81 -11.83 0.85
C ASN A 161 2.80 -11.75 -0.69
N ALA A 162 3.88 -11.29 -1.30
CA ALA A 162 4.06 -11.23 -2.74
C ALA A 162 4.55 -12.57 -3.36
N SER A 163 5.19 -13.44 -2.58
CA SER A 163 5.79 -14.70 -3.04
C SER A 163 4.84 -15.62 -3.82
N PRO A 164 3.52 -15.73 -3.50
CA PRO A 164 2.59 -16.57 -4.28
C PRO A 164 2.40 -16.12 -5.75
N PHE A 165 2.84 -14.92 -6.09
CA PHE A 165 2.73 -14.32 -7.43
C PHE A 165 4.09 -14.18 -8.12
N ALA A 166 5.17 -14.68 -7.51
CA ALA A 166 6.52 -14.55 -8.01
C ALA A 166 6.90 -15.67 -8.98
N ASP A 167 7.48 -15.32 -10.12
CA ASP A 167 8.20 -16.27 -10.99
C ASP A 167 9.58 -16.59 -10.40
N TYR A 168 10.17 -15.62 -9.68
CA TYR A 168 11.51 -15.76 -9.08
C TYR A 168 11.54 -15.15 -7.69
N ILE A 169 12.10 -15.90 -6.73
CA ILE A 169 12.38 -15.45 -5.35
C ILE A 169 13.89 -15.56 -5.16
N LEU A 170 14.57 -14.42 -5.00
CA LEU A 170 16.02 -14.32 -5.01
C LEU A 170 16.52 -13.23 -4.06
N PRO A 171 17.72 -13.35 -3.48
CA PRO A 171 18.39 -12.23 -2.82
C PRO A 171 18.58 -11.04 -3.78
N VAL A 172 18.76 -9.81 -3.26
CA VAL A 172 18.87 -8.60 -4.09
C VAL A 172 19.91 -8.75 -5.21
N ALA A 173 21.06 -9.34 -4.91
CA ALA A 173 22.10 -9.58 -5.92
C ALA A 173 21.61 -10.51 -7.05
N GLY A 174 20.86 -11.54 -6.72
CA GLY A 174 20.25 -12.48 -7.67
C GLY A 174 19.14 -11.81 -8.50
N LEU A 175 18.34 -10.92 -7.86
CA LEU A 175 17.32 -10.13 -8.54
C LEU A 175 17.94 -9.23 -9.61
N ALA A 176 19.02 -8.50 -9.29
CA ALA A 176 19.72 -7.65 -10.24
C ALA A 176 20.21 -8.42 -11.47
N ALA A 177 20.89 -9.54 -11.25
CA ALA A 177 21.38 -10.42 -12.32
C ALA A 177 20.22 -10.95 -13.18
N ARG A 178 19.11 -11.35 -12.54
CA ARG A 178 17.94 -11.85 -13.25
C ARG A 178 17.21 -10.78 -14.04
N LEU A 179 17.11 -9.56 -13.53
CA LEU A 179 16.54 -8.41 -14.25
C LEU A 179 17.31 -8.12 -15.53
N VAL A 180 18.63 -8.08 -15.48
CA VAL A 180 19.48 -7.86 -16.67
C VAL A 180 19.25 -8.96 -17.72
N GLN A 181 19.07 -10.22 -17.31
CA GLN A 181 18.76 -11.33 -18.21
C GLN A 181 17.36 -11.23 -18.83
N LEU A 182 16.38 -10.76 -18.08
CA LEU A 182 14.98 -10.64 -18.54
C LEU A 182 14.78 -9.45 -19.47
N VAL A 183 15.51 -8.36 -19.23
CA VAL A 183 15.50 -7.16 -20.08
C VAL A 183 16.12 -7.51 -21.43
N GLY A 184 15.41 -7.15 -22.52
CA GLY A 184 15.84 -7.54 -23.87
C GLY A 184 15.51 -8.98 -24.27
N GLY A 185 15.13 -9.84 -23.33
CA GLY A 185 14.59 -11.17 -23.63
C GLY A 185 13.21 -11.11 -24.23
N THR A 186 12.90 -12.03 -25.16
CA THR A 186 11.55 -12.15 -25.75
C THR A 186 10.61 -12.83 -24.73
N PRO A 187 9.48 -12.22 -24.37
CA PRO A 187 8.48 -12.86 -23.52
C PRO A 187 7.95 -14.15 -24.20
N PRO A 188 7.59 -15.18 -23.44
CA PRO A 188 6.90 -16.34 -23.98
C PRO A 188 5.59 -15.92 -24.65
N ALA A 189 5.22 -16.60 -25.75
CA ALA A 189 3.92 -16.37 -26.37
C ALA A 189 2.81 -16.88 -25.44
N PRO A 190 1.71 -16.14 -25.23
CA PRO A 190 0.63 -16.56 -24.35
C PRO A 190 -0.06 -17.82 -24.90
N GLY A 191 -0.30 -18.79 -24.02
CA GLY A 191 -1.08 -19.99 -24.35
C GLY A 191 -2.57 -19.65 -24.58
N LYS A 192 -3.30 -20.48 -25.33
CA LYS A 192 -4.73 -20.22 -25.66
C LYS A 192 -5.64 -20.15 -24.42
N THR A 193 -5.35 -20.91 -23.38
CA THR A 193 -6.10 -20.92 -22.10
C THR A 193 -5.76 -19.71 -21.23
N GLU A 194 -4.52 -19.24 -21.29
CA GLU A 194 -4.06 -18.03 -20.62
C GLU A 194 -4.71 -16.77 -21.20
N SER A 195 -4.99 -16.74 -22.50
CA SER A 195 -5.58 -15.59 -23.18
C SER A 195 -6.99 -15.22 -22.65
N ALA A 196 -7.84 -16.18 -22.29
CA ALA A 196 -9.18 -15.93 -21.75
C ALA A 196 -9.13 -15.48 -20.28
N CYS A 197 -8.23 -16.06 -19.48
CA CYS A 197 -7.99 -15.65 -18.10
C CYS A 197 -7.40 -14.24 -18.06
N HIS A 198 -6.47 -13.93 -18.95
CA HIS A 198 -5.89 -12.61 -19.14
C HIS A 198 -6.95 -11.55 -19.47
N ALA A 199 -7.91 -11.85 -20.37
CA ALA A 199 -8.96 -10.90 -20.74
C ALA A 199 -9.87 -10.52 -19.54
N THR A 200 -10.23 -11.49 -18.70
CA THR A 200 -11.04 -11.24 -17.50
C THR A 200 -10.27 -10.44 -16.45
N ALA A 201 -9.02 -10.84 -16.17
CA ALA A 201 -8.15 -10.11 -15.24
C ALA A 201 -7.88 -8.69 -15.76
N HIS A 202 -7.56 -8.53 -17.04
CA HIS A 202 -7.33 -7.24 -17.67
C HIS A 202 -8.54 -6.30 -17.52
N ARG A 203 -9.77 -6.80 -17.78
CA ARG A 203 -11.00 -6.00 -17.60
C ARG A 203 -11.14 -5.54 -16.14
N ARG A 204 -10.96 -6.45 -15.18
CA ARG A 204 -11.02 -6.11 -13.74
C ARG A 204 -10.00 -5.03 -13.37
N ILE A 205 -8.73 -5.22 -13.78
CA ILE A 205 -7.64 -4.28 -13.49
C ILE A 205 -7.92 -2.92 -14.12
N THR A 206 -8.43 -2.89 -15.36
CA THR A 206 -8.83 -1.68 -16.09
C THR A 206 -9.95 -0.96 -15.34
N THR A 207 -11.04 -1.65 -14.96
CA THR A 207 -12.15 -1.07 -14.19
C THR A 207 -11.65 -0.49 -12.87
N GLU A 208 -10.78 -1.23 -12.17
CA GLU A 208 -10.18 -0.78 -10.92
C GLU A 208 -9.31 0.47 -11.12
N GLN A 209 -8.45 0.50 -12.13
CA GLN A 209 -7.55 1.62 -12.38
C GLN A 209 -8.33 2.90 -12.77
N HIS A 210 -9.23 2.82 -13.76
CA HIS A 210 -9.98 3.97 -14.28
C HIS A 210 -10.96 4.59 -13.28
N ALA A 211 -11.47 3.81 -12.35
CA ALA A 211 -12.37 4.32 -11.32
C ALA A 211 -11.71 5.37 -10.42
N TRP A 212 -10.38 5.30 -10.22
CA TRP A 212 -9.66 6.14 -9.26
C TRP A 212 -8.70 7.16 -9.87
N ILE A 213 -8.52 7.12 -11.19
CA ILE A 213 -7.85 8.20 -11.92
C ILE A 213 -8.86 9.22 -12.51
N GLY A 214 -10.16 9.03 -12.30
CA GLY A 214 -11.19 10.02 -12.59
C GLY A 214 -12.04 9.79 -13.84
N ASP A 215 -11.86 8.66 -14.54
CA ASP A 215 -12.53 8.41 -15.83
C ASP A 215 -13.90 7.70 -15.68
N ARG A 216 -14.25 7.21 -14.49
CA ARG A 216 -15.50 6.49 -14.19
C ARG A 216 -16.03 6.82 -12.81
N SER A 217 -17.36 6.63 -12.64
CA SER A 217 -17.99 6.68 -11.31
C SER A 217 -17.43 5.57 -10.40
N PRO A 218 -16.84 5.89 -9.24
CA PRO A 218 -16.33 4.89 -8.31
C PRO A 218 -17.39 3.89 -7.85
N VAL A 219 -18.64 4.34 -7.66
CA VAL A 219 -19.75 3.47 -7.22
C VAL A 219 -20.16 2.46 -8.30
N GLU A 220 -20.19 2.87 -9.57
CA GLU A 220 -20.47 1.96 -10.68
C GLU A 220 -19.35 0.95 -10.86
N ALA A 221 -18.10 1.39 -10.77
CA ALA A 221 -16.95 0.50 -10.81
C ALA A 221 -16.98 -0.54 -9.68
N LEU A 222 -17.35 -0.16 -8.45
CA LEU A 222 -17.46 -1.11 -7.34
C LEU A 222 -18.52 -2.19 -7.60
N ARG A 223 -19.65 -1.85 -8.22
CA ARG A 223 -20.68 -2.83 -8.59
C ARG A 223 -20.20 -3.87 -9.61
N GLU A 224 -19.28 -3.46 -10.50
CA GLU A 224 -18.64 -4.38 -11.45
C GLU A 224 -17.52 -5.20 -10.79
N LEU A 225 -16.80 -4.59 -9.85
CA LEU A 225 -15.60 -5.18 -9.23
C LEU A 225 -15.91 -6.18 -8.11
N GLY A 226 -17.04 -6.02 -7.40
CA GLY A 226 -17.22 -6.81 -6.20
C GLY A 226 -18.60 -6.73 -5.56
N VAL A 227 -18.66 -7.12 -4.31
CA VAL A 227 -19.87 -7.15 -3.49
C VAL A 227 -19.67 -6.36 -2.19
N PRO A 228 -20.73 -5.74 -1.63
CA PRO A 228 -20.64 -5.09 -0.33
C PRO A 228 -20.13 -6.05 0.75
N SER A 229 -19.32 -5.55 1.65
CA SER A 229 -18.85 -6.29 2.82
C SER A 229 -19.42 -5.70 4.12
N MET A 230 -19.20 -6.40 5.24
CA MET A 230 -19.57 -5.91 6.58
C MET A 230 -18.54 -4.93 7.17
N PHE A 231 -17.45 -4.67 6.45
CA PHE A 231 -16.38 -3.80 6.94
C PHE A 231 -16.62 -2.34 6.55
N THR A 232 -16.14 -1.44 7.40
CA THR A 232 -16.04 0.00 7.13
C THR A 232 -14.58 0.36 6.82
N CYS A 233 -14.37 1.40 6.04
CA CYS A 233 -13.04 1.90 5.67
C CYS A 233 -12.38 2.58 6.88
N PRO A 234 -11.16 2.22 7.30
CA PRO A 234 -10.46 2.87 8.41
C PRO A 234 -10.11 4.34 8.12
N ASP A 235 -9.87 4.71 6.86
CA ASP A 235 -9.50 6.09 6.49
C ASP A 235 -10.71 7.05 6.40
N CYS A 236 -11.88 6.59 5.91
CA CYS A 236 -13.02 7.48 5.64
C CYS A 236 -14.36 7.02 6.23
N ASN A 237 -14.40 5.90 6.96
CA ASN A 237 -15.59 5.27 7.54
C ASN A 237 -16.68 4.88 6.52
N GLY A 238 -16.40 4.91 5.22
CA GLY A 238 -17.32 4.44 4.18
C GLY A 238 -17.38 2.91 4.12
N SER A 239 -18.45 2.36 3.52
CA SER A 239 -18.58 0.91 3.34
C SER A 239 -17.48 0.37 2.43
N LEU A 240 -16.89 -0.76 2.81
CA LEU A 240 -15.94 -1.51 2.00
C LEU A 240 -16.68 -2.54 1.14
N TRP A 241 -16.19 -2.72 -0.07
CA TRP A 241 -16.62 -3.75 -1.01
C TRP A 241 -15.49 -4.75 -1.19
N GLN A 242 -15.82 -6.04 -1.12
CA GLN A 242 -14.86 -7.10 -1.43
C GLN A 242 -14.68 -7.19 -2.93
N VAL A 243 -13.43 -7.12 -3.39
CA VAL A 243 -13.07 -7.20 -4.82
C VAL A 243 -13.04 -8.67 -5.26
N ASN A 244 -13.80 -9.00 -6.29
CA ASN A 244 -13.88 -10.34 -6.86
C ASN A 244 -12.77 -10.63 -7.88
N GLY A 245 -12.45 -11.91 -8.09
CA GLY A 245 -11.54 -12.35 -9.16
C GLY A 245 -10.06 -12.07 -8.90
N SER A 246 -9.67 -11.68 -7.70
CA SER A 246 -8.29 -11.68 -7.21
C SER A 246 -8.03 -12.96 -6.40
N ARG A 247 -6.80 -13.45 -6.41
CA ARG A 247 -6.36 -14.55 -5.52
C ARG A 247 -6.14 -14.06 -4.08
N LEU A 248 -6.10 -12.74 -3.89
CA LEU A 248 -6.06 -12.07 -2.59
C LEU A 248 -7.45 -11.60 -2.18
N LEU A 249 -7.76 -11.68 -0.90
CA LEU A 249 -8.92 -11.02 -0.32
C LEU A 249 -8.60 -9.52 -0.22
N ARG A 250 -9.30 -8.73 -1.03
CA ARG A 250 -9.11 -7.28 -1.14
C ARG A 250 -10.42 -6.55 -0.97
N TYR A 251 -10.30 -5.35 -0.44
CA TYR A 251 -11.44 -4.48 -0.18
C TYR A 251 -11.17 -3.07 -0.73
N ARG A 252 -12.25 -2.41 -1.15
CA ARG A 252 -12.17 -1.04 -1.65
C ARG A 252 -13.40 -0.25 -1.24
N CYS A 253 -13.26 1.01 -0.86
CA CYS A 253 -14.39 1.90 -0.55
C CYS A 253 -14.75 2.79 -1.75
N HIS A 254 -15.89 3.46 -1.67
CA HIS A 254 -16.38 4.37 -2.73
C HIS A 254 -15.55 5.65 -2.89
N THR A 255 -14.71 6.01 -1.92
CA THR A 255 -13.76 7.13 -2.03
C THR A 255 -12.41 6.70 -2.62
N GLY A 256 -12.19 5.40 -2.82
CA GLY A 256 -11.03 4.86 -3.50
C GLY A 256 -9.97 4.21 -2.60
N HIS A 257 -10.07 4.28 -1.27
CA HIS A 257 -9.15 3.55 -0.40
C HIS A 257 -9.23 2.05 -0.66
N ALA A 258 -8.09 1.40 -0.68
CA ALA A 258 -7.97 -0.03 -0.92
C ALA A 258 -7.11 -0.70 0.13
N TYR A 259 -7.46 -1.94 0.43
CA TYR A 259 -6.79 -2.76 1.44
C TYR A 259 -6.77 -4.21 1.00
N THR A 260 -5.74 -4.92 1.39
CA THR A 260 -5.80 -6.37 1.52
C THR A 260 -6.42 -6.72 2.88
N THR A 261 -6.65 -8.00 3.14
CA THR A 261 -7.09 -8.44 4.47
C THR A 261 -6.05 -8.14 5.54
N GLY A 262 -4.75 -8.29 5.22
CA GLY A 262 -3.65 -8.05 6.15
C GLY A 262 -3.55 -6.57 6.54
N SER A 263 -3.50 -5.67 5.55
CA SER A 263 -3.46 -4.24 5.81
C SER A 263 -4.73 -3.75 6.51
N LEU A 264 -5.92 -4.28 6.15
CA LEU A 264 -7.18 -3.93 6.83
C LEU A 264 -7.17 -4.34 8.30
N ALA A 265 -6.65 -5.53 8.63
CA ALA A 265 -6.55 -6.01 10.01
C ALA A 265 -5.63 -5.12 10.85
N SER A 266 -4.44 -4.77 10.32
CA SER A 266 -3.50 -3.86 10.98
C SER A 266 -4.13 -2.49 11.27
N GLY A 267 -4.79 -1.87 10.28
CA GLY A 267 -5.47 -0.60 10.50
C GLY A 267 -6.62 -0.67 11.51
N ARG A 268 -7.24 -1.83 11.68
CA ARG A 268 -8.26 -2.04 12.71
C ARG A 268 -7.68 -2.12 14.12
N GLU A 269 -6.47 -2.63 14.28
CA GLU A 269 -5.80 -2.62 15.57
C GLU A 269 -5.53 -1.19 16.05
N ASP A 270 -5.06 -0.31 15.15
CA ASP A 270 -4.85 1.12 15.43
C ASP A 270 -6.17 1.83 15.76
N ASP A 271 -7.27 1.50 15.05
CA ASP A 271 -8.60 2.07 15.31
C ASP A 271 -9.14 1.66 16.69
N VAL A 272 -8.95 0.40 17.09
CA VAL A 272 -9.36 -0.09 18.42
C VAL A 272 -8.58 0.64 19.49
N GLU A 273 -7.26 0.76 19.37
CA GLU A 273 -6.43 1.48 20.35
C GLU A 273 -6.87 2.94 20.50
N ARG A 274 -7.06 3.64 19.37
CA ARG A 274 -7.54 5.03 19.35
C ARG A 274 -8.90 5.18 20.04
N SER A 275 -9.83 4.26 19.74
CA SER A 275 -11.17 4.26 20.33
C SER A 275 -11.13 4.03 21.84
N MET A 276 -10.24 3.13 22.31
CA MET A 276 -10.04 2.91 23.75
C MET A 276 -9.45 4.13 24.44
N MET A 277 -8.48 4.80 23.82
CA MET A 277 -7.90 6.05 24.34
C MET A 277 -8.93 7.19 24.43
N ASP A 278 -9.77 7.36 23.41
CA ASP A 278 -10.85 8.35 23.40
C ASP A 278 -11.91 8.06 24.48
N ALA A 279 -12.29 6.80 24.64
CA ALA A 279 -13.22 6.38 25.70
C ALA A 279 -12.61 6.59 27.10
N MET A 280 -11.34 6.27 27.29
CA MET A 280 -10.62 6.48 28.56
C MET A 280 -10.58 7.97 28.91
N ARG A 281 -10.24 8.85 27.97
CA ARG A 281 -10.26 10.30 28.16
C ARG A 281 -11.64 10.80 28.57
N ALA A 282 -12.69 10.40 27.85
CA ALA A 282 -14.06 10.80 28.16
C ALA A 282 -14.52 10.34 29.56
N LEU A 283 -14.10 9.15 30.01
CA LEU A 283 -14.37 8.65 31.36
C LEU A 283 -13.62 9.46 32.43
N GLN A 284 -12.38 9.83 32.20
CA GLN A 284 -11.58 10.67 33.10
C GLN A 284 -12.18 12.08 33.21
N GLU A 285 -12.58 12.70 32.12
CA GLU A 285 -13.28 13.99 32.12
C GLU A 285 -14.59 13.92 32.89
N ARG A 286 -15.38 12.83 32.71
CA ARG A 286 -16.60 12.59 33.49
C ARG A 286 -16.34 12.43 34.95
N GLU A 287 -15.31 11.70 35.37
CA GLU A 287 -14.89 11.57 36.76
C GLU A 287 -14.60 12.95 37.37
N MET A 288 -13.76 13.77 36.74
CA MET A 288 -13.40 15.10 37.20
C MET A 288 -14.64 16.01 37.34
N ALA A 289 -15.53 16.00 36.35
CA ALA A 289 -16.75 16.79 36.40
C ALA A 289 -17.69 16.37 37.54
N CYS A 290 -17.86 15.05 37.76
CA CYS A 290 -18.67 14.55 38.88
C CYS A 290 -18.05 14.84 40.23
N ARG A 291 -16.74 14.75 40.39
CA ARG A 291 -16.06 15.16 41.63
C ARG A 291 -16.28 16.65 41.94
N ALA A 292 -16.11 17.54 40.97
CA ALA A 292 -16.33 18.97 41.12
C ALA A 292 -17.80 19.27 41.51
N ARG A 293 -18.77 18.55 40.92
CA ARG A 293 -20.20 18.69 41.30
C ARG A 293 -20.47 18.14 42.70
N GLY A 294 -19.87 17.02 43.08
CA GLY A 294 -19.96 16.46 44.43
C GLY A 294 -19.47 17.44 45.49
N GLU A 295 -18.29 18.06 45.27
CA GLU A 295 -17.77 19.10 46.14
C GLU A 295 -18.69 20.33 46.27
N PHE A 296 -19.30 20.73 45.14
CA PHE A 296 -20.26 21.83 45.11
C PHE A 296 -21.52 21.52 45.95
N PHE A 297 -22.12 20.34 45.81
CA PHE A 297 -23.27 19.90 46.59
C PHE A 297 -22.93 19.73 48.08
N GLY A 298 -21.75 19.20 48.38
CA GLY A 298 -21.25 19.09 49.75
C GLY A 298 -21.15 20.44 50.45
N LYS A 299 -20.68 21.50 49.80
CA LYS A 299 -20.64 22.87 50.30
C LYS A 299 -22.03 23.46 50.54
N GLN A 300 -23.07 22.96 49.85
CA GLN A 300 -24.47 23.37 50.06
C GLN A 300 -25.21 22.52 51.06
N GLY A 301 -24.60 21.47 51.62
CA GLY A 301 -25.20 20.57 52.58
C GLY A 301 -26.10 19.50 51.98
N ASP A 302 -26.15 19.36 50.63
CA ASP A 302 -26.88 18.31 49.97
C ASP A 302 -26.05 17.02 49.88
N THR A 303 -26.05 16.27 50.98
CA THR A 303 -25.29 15.03 51.12
C THR A 303 -25.78 13.92 50.13
N ALA A 304 -27.06 13.90 49.77
CA ALA A 304 -27.62 12.91 48.86
C ALA A 304 -27.14 13.14 47.41
N ALA A 305 -27.09 14.40 46.99
CA ALA A 305 -26.54 14.77 45.69
C ALA A 305 -25.01 14.54 45.64
N GLN A 306 -24.30 14.89 46.69
CA GLN A 306 -22.86 14.63 46.82
C GLN A 306 -22.56 13.14 46.65
N THR A 307 -23.20 12.26 47.44
CA THR A 307 -22.99 10.80 47.36
C THR A 307 -23.26 10.24 45.99
N ARG A 308 -24.30 10.73 45.29
CA ARG A 308 -24.61 10.30 43.91
C ARG A 308 -23.48 10.67 42.93
N GLU A 309 -22.97 11.88 43.00
CA GLU A 309 -21.88 12.32 42.13
C GLU A 309 -20.58 11.58 42.39
N GLU A 310 -20.25 11.33 43.66
CA GLU A 310 -19.08 10.56 44.08
C GLU A 310 -19.15 9.10 43.54
N GLU A 311 -20.33 8.48 43.58
CA GLU A 311 -20.52 7.12 43.05
C GLU A 311 -20.38 7.11 41.54
N ILE A 312 -20.86 8.12 40.81
CA ILE A 312 -20.67 8.23 39.35
C ILE A 312 -19.19 8.42 39.02
N ALA A 313 -18.49 9.27 39.76
CA ALA A 313 -17.05 9.50 39.61
C ALA A 313 -16.25 8.21 39.83
N ARG A 314 -16.56 7.45 40.88
CA ARG A 314 -15.93 6.17 41.17
C ARG A 314 -16.08 5.18 40.05
N ARG A 315 -17.30 5.00 39.50
CA ARG A 315 -17.56 4.10 38.38
C ARG A 315 -16.85 4.52 37.07
N ALA A 316 -16.77 5.82 36.83
CA ALA A 316 -16.05 6.34 35.66
C ALA A 316 -14.53 6.05 35.79
N ASN A 317 -13.96 6.27 36.98
CA ASN A 317 -12.55 5.96 37.23
C ASN A 317 -12.23 4.45 37.12
N GLU A 318 -13.11 3.58 37.64
CA GLU A 318 -12.96 2.12 37.51
C GLU A 318 -12.99 1.68 36.06
N ALA A 319 -13.93 2.22 35.26
CA ALA A 319 -14.03 1.92 33.83
C ALA A 319 -12.79 2.41 33.04
N ALA A 320 -12.28 3.60 33.35
CA ALA A 320 -11.05 4.10 32.76
C ALA A 320 -9.83 3.22 33.09
N GLY A 321 -9.73 2.74 34.35
CA GLY A 321 -8.70 1.81 34.77
C GLY A 321 -8.73 0.48 34.05
N LEU A 322 -9.91 -0.07 33.76
CA LEU A 322 -10.05 -1.29 32.96
C LEU A 322 -9.54 -1.11 31.52
N LEU A 323 -9.89 0.01 30.88
CA LEU A 323 -9.39 0.31 29.54
C LEU A 323 -7.86 0.48 29.52
N GLN A 324 -7.31 1.14 30.57
CA GLN A 324 -5.87 1.30 30.71
C GLN A 324 -5.15 -0.05 30.86
N SER A 325 -5.70 -0.97 31.67
CA SER A 325 -5.14 -2.32 31.82
C SER A 325 -5.07 -3.06 30.49
N LEU A 326 -6.17 -3.02 29.72
CA LEU A 326 -6.24 -3.65 28.39
C LEU A 326 -5.23 -3.06 27.39
N LEU A 327 -4.93 -1.76 27.49
CA LEU A 327 -3.93 -1.11 26.64
C LEU A 327 -2.49 -1.51 27.02
N LEU A 328 -2.24 -1.79 28.31
CA LEU A 328 -0.91 -2.16 28.82
C LEU A 328 -0.58 -3.66 28.62
N GLU A 329 -1.58 -4.51 28.43
CA GLU A 329 -1.42 -5.95 28.18
C GLU A 329 -1.16 -6.30 26.71
N ARG A 330 -1.19 -5.32 25.81
CA ARG A 330 -0.87 -5.46 24.39
C ARG A 330 0.61 -5.27 24.12
#